data_f391b73678bc1f94d304fff39d993492
#
_entry.id   f391b73678bc1f94d304fff39d993492
#
_cell.length_a   1.000
_cell.length_b   1.000
_cell.length_c   1.000
_cell.angle_alpha   90.00
_cell.angle_beta   90.00
_cell.angle_gamma   90.00
#
_symmetry.space_group_name_H-M   'P 1'
#
loop_
_entity.id
_entity.type
_entity.pdbx_description
1 polymer ?
#
loop_
_entity_poly.entity_id
_entity_poly.type
_entity_poly.pdbx_seq_one_letter_code
_entity_poly.pdbx_strand_id
1 'polypeptide(L)'
;MPQFTRAFQSRNYRLFFSGQGLSLIGTWITRIATSWLIYRLTGSLLLLGLVGFCGQIPTLVLGSFAGVLVDRMDRHRILVVTQILSMLQSFALAALVFTGVIQVWHILALQAVQGVINAFDTPARQAFVVQMVEDRSHLPNAIALNSSMVNGSRIIGPSVGGLIIAAAGEGWCFLIDGISYIAVIGSLLAMRLVKTDTPRKTTSMVSDFVEGFRYVSDFRPVRAALTLLALTSMLGMPYTVLMPAIATKILHGGAHTQGFLMTASGVGALCGAFYLASRKSVVGLGRVMSRSAGLFGAGLVAFSFSRALSLSLLLMTVVGAGMMVTMASTNTIVQTIVREDLRGRVMAFYTMAFLGTAPIGSLLAGAVASRIGTTNTILAGGIGCILAAVWFAAQLPILREQVRPIYIERGIIAAEIEPG
;
A
#
# COMPACT_ATOMS: atom_id res chain seq x y z
N MET A 1 15.19 -20.99 20.16
CA MET A 1 13.94 -20.60 19.51
C MET A 1 14.13 -20.65 17.99
N PRO A 2 13.10 -21.03 17.22
CA PRO A 2 13.17 -21.02 15.76
C PRO A 2 13.59 -19.63 15.26
N GLN A 3 14.34 -19.58 14.17
CA GLN A 3 14.87 -18.31 13.61
C GLN A 3 13.78 -17.26 13.33
N PHE A 4 12.53 -17.70 13.10
CA PHE A 4 11.38 -16.85 12.75
C PHE A 4 10.78 -16.07 13.93
N THR A 5 11.15 -16.34 15.18
CA THR A 5 10.55 -15.72 16.38
C THR A 5 11.54 -14.92 17.23
N ARG A 6 12.75 -14.70 16.73
CA ARG A 6 13.81 -14.00 17.48
C ARG A 6 13.46 -12.58 17.91
N ALA A 7 12.77 -11.83 17.05
CA ALA A 7 12.33 -10.47 17.37
C ALA A 7 11.36 -10.42 18.57
N PHE A 8 10.63 -11.49 18.84
CA PHE A 8 9.77 -11.57 20.03
C PHE A 8 10.54 -11.75 21.36
N GLN A 9 11.86 -11.87 21.34
CA GLN A 9 12.66 -11.79 22.55
C GLN A 9 12.64 -10.39 23.14
N SER A 10 12.57 -9.35 22.29
CA SER A 10 12.37 -7.96 22.70
C SER A 10 10.95 -7.76 23.25
N ARG A 11 10.86 -7.29 24.52
CA ARG A 11 9.57 -6.95 25.15
C ARG A 11 8.82 -5.89 24.37
N ASN A 12 9.53 -4.83 23.94
CA ASN A 12 8.94 -3.73 23.21
C ASN A 12 8.36 -4.17 21.87
N TYR A 13 9.07 -5.07 21.16
CA TYR A 13 8.58 -5.59 19.89
C TYR A 13 7.32 -6.48 20.06
N ARG A 14 7.24 -7.30 21.11
CA ARG A 14 6.02 -8.07 21.42
C ARG A 14 4.82 -7.20 21.67
N LEU A 15 4.98 -6.14 22.47
CA LEU A 15 3.92 -5.16 22.74
C LEU A 15 3.45 -4.48 21.47
N PHE A 16 4.39 -4.03 20.64
CA PHE A 16 4.07 -3.43 19.35
C PHE A 16 3.32 -4.39 18.44
N PHE A 17 3.84 -5.59 18.24
CA PHE A 17 3.27 -6.56 17.31
C PHE A 17 1.83 -6.92 17.67
N SER A 18 1.53 -7.15 18.95
CA SER A 18 0.19 -7.50 19.41
C SER A 18 -0.80 -6.35 19.27
N GLY A 19 -0.43 -5.16 19.74
CA GLY A 19 -1.28 -3.97 19.63
C GLY A 19 -1.50 -3.55 18.18
N GLN A 20 -0.42 -3.39 17.43
CA GLN A 20 -0.47 -2.93 16.04
C GLN A 20 -1.17 -3.94 15.11
N GLY A 21 -0.99 -5.24 15.33
CA GLY A 21 -1.65 -6.28 14.53
C GLY A 21 -3.17 -6.18 14.62
N LEU A 22 -3.69 -5.99 15.83
CA LEU A 22 -5.14 -5.81 16.04
C LEU A 22 -5.64 -4.54 15.37
N SER A 23 -4.93 -3.42 15.54
CA SER A 23 -5.32 -2.14 14.94
C SER A 23 -5.24 -2.14 13.41
N LEU A 24 -4.28 -2.83 12.80
CA LEU A 24 -4.23 -2.95 11.34
C LEU A 24 -5.43 -3.69 10.78
N ILE A 25 -5.95 -4.70 11.48
CA ILE A 25 -7.20 -5.37 11.09
C ILE A 25 -8.36 -4.36 11.17
N GLY A 26 -8.47 -3.58 12.25
CA GLY A 26 -9.45 -2.50 12.40
C GLY A 26 -9.38 -1.48 11.27
N THR A 27 -8.19 -1.03 10.91
CA THR A 27 -7.97 -0.09 9.80
C THR A 27 -8.49 -0.65 8.46
N TRP A 28 -8.30 -1.95 8.16
CA TRP A 28 -8.84 -2.56 6.95
C TRP A 28 -10.37 -2.72 7.03
N ILE A 29 -10.92 -3.02 8.20
CA ILE A 29 -12.37 -3.04 8.46
C ILE A 29 -12.98 -1.66 8.16
N THR A 30 -12.40 -0.58 8.72
CA THR A 30 -12.83 0.80 8.51
C THR A 30 -12.74 1.22 7.05
N ARG A 31 -11.71 0.79 6.33
CA ARG A 31 -11.56 1.10 4.89
C ARG A 31 -12.72 0.52 4.06
N ILE A 32 -13.12 -0.73 4.34
CA ILE A 32 -14.28 -1.36 3.68
C ILE A 32 -15.57 -0.64 4.10
N ALA A 33 -15.75 -0.37 5.39
CA ALA A 33 -16.94 0.30 5.90
C ALA A 33 -17.12 1.70 5.31
N THR A 34 -16.05 2.48 5.19
CA THR A 34 -16.11 3.83 4.62
C THR A 34 -16.52 3.82 3.14
N SER A 35 -15.91 2.94 2.33
CA SER A 35 -16.26 2.83 0.91
C SER A 35 -17.68 2.30 0.71
N TRP A 36 -18.12 1.37 1.56
CA TRP A 36 -19.49 0.86 1.54
C TRP A 36 -20.50 1.94 1.96
N LEU A 37 -20.24 2.63 3.07
CA LEU A 37 -21.11 3.67 3.61
C LEU A 37 -21.39 4.78 2.61
N ILE A 38 -20.33 5.36 1.99
CA ILE A 38 -20.50 6.44 1.01
C ILE A 38 -21.29 5.98 -0.20
N TYR A 39 -21.07 4.74 -0.65
CA TYR A 39 -21.81 4.18 -1.78
C TYR A 39 -23.28 3.88 -1.41
N ARG A 40 -23.55 3.34 -0.23
CA ARG A 40 -24.90 3.10 0.28
C ARG A 40 -25.70 4.39 0.43
N LEU A 41 -25.07 5.46 0.90
CA LEU A 41 -25.73 6.76 1.09
C LEU A 41 -26.04 7.48 -0.22
N THR A 42 -25.22 7.30 -1.25
CA THR A 42 -25.25 8.18 -2.43
C THR A 42 -25.42 7.45 -3.76
N GLY A 43 -25.06 6.19 -3.86
CA GLY A 43 -24.93 5.47 -5.14
C GLY A 43 -23.91 6.06 -6.10
N SER A 44 -23.15 7.09 -5.69
CA SER A 44 -22.28 7.89 -6.56
C SER A 44 -20.89 7.28 -6.68
N LEU A 45 -20.50 6.97 -7.92
CA LEU A 45 -19.16 6.49 -8.24
C LEU A 45 -18.11 7.61 -8.12
N LEU A 46 -18.51 8.85 -8.42
CA LEU A 46 -17.62 10.01 -8.27
C LEU A 46 -17.26 10.23 -6.80
N LEU A 47 -18.22 10.11 -5.89
CA LEU A 47 -17.98 10.29 -4.44
C LEU A 47 -17.11 9.16 -3.88
N LEU A 48 -17.22 7.92 -4.40
CA LEU A 48 -16.27 6.85 -4.07
C LEU A 48 -14.83 7.25 -4.43
N GLY A 49 -14.63 7.79 -5.64
CA GLY A 49 -13.33 8.30 -6.07
C GLY A 49 -12.83 9.44 -5.20
N LEU A 50 -13.71 10.37 -4.84
CA LEU A 50 -13.40 11.54 -4.02
C LEU A 50 -12.99 11.15 -2.59
N VAL A 51 -13.67 10.18 -1.98
CA VAL A 51 -13.30 9.63 -0.65
C VAL A 51 -11.90 9.02 -0.69
N GLY A 52 -11.60 8.21 -1.72
CA GLY A 52 -10.26 7.65 -1.92
C GLY A 52 -9.19 8.73 -2.12
N PHE A 53 -9.52 9.78 -2.87
CA PHE A 53 -8.66 10.95 -3.07
C PHE A 53 -8.41 11.71 -1.75
N CYS A 54 -9.47 12.10 -1.04
CA CYS A 54 -9.37 12.85 0.22
C CYS A 54 -8.55 12.10 1.28
N GLY A 55 -8.70 10.78 1.37
CA GLY A 55 -7.98 9.98 2.36
C GLY A 55 -6.48 9.79 2.08
N GLN A 56 -6.04 10.01 0.83
CA GLN A 56 -4.66 9.74 0.43
C GLN A 56 -3.88 10.99 -0.01
N ILE A 57 -4.55 12.03 -0.54
CA ILE A 57 -3.87 13.23 -1.04
C ILE A 57 -3.09 13.97 0.05
N PRO A 58 -3.55 14.08 1.32
CA PRO A 58 -2.77 14.72 2.35
C PRO A 58 -1.45 13.98 2.63
N THR A 59 -1.46 12.65 2.55
CA THR A 59 -0.23 11.84 2.70
C THR A 59 0.76 12.13 1.58
N LEU A 60 0.30 12.30 0.34
CA LEU A 60 1.16 12.67 -0.79
C LEU A 60 1.78 14.05 -0.61
N VAL A 61 0.95 15.05 -0.29
CA VAL A 61 1.38 16.46 -0.20
C VAL A 61 2.26 16.70 1.04
N LEU A 62 1.87 16.14 2.17
CA LEU A 62 2.54 16.38 3.45
C LEU A 62 3.62 15.36 3.77
N GLY A 63 3.64 14.19 3.11
CA GLY A 63 4.50 13.07 3.50
C GLY A 63 5.99 13.39 3.52
N SER A 64 6.49 14.16 2.54
CA SER A 64 7.89 14.59 2.52
C SER A 64 8.22 15.55 3.66
N PHE A 65 7.32 16.51 3.94
CA PHE A 65 7.45 17.44 5.05
C PHE A 65 7.34 16.72 6.40
N ALA A 66 6.35 15.86 6.54
CA ALA A 66 6.11 15.06 7.73
C ALA A 66 7.31 14.14 8.05
N GLY A 67 7.94 13.54 7.04
CA GLY A 67 9.13 12.71 7.22
C GLY A 67 10.28 13.47 7.89
N VAL A 68 10.55 14.71 7.44
CA VAL A 68 11.59 15.54 8.05
C VAL A 68 11.24 15.97 9.48
N LEU A 69 9.96 16.28 9.73
CA LEU A 69 9.53 16.65 11.06
C LEU A 69 9.63 15.45 12.02
N VAL A 70 9.26 14.26 11.57
CA VAL A 70 9.40 13.00 12.32
C VAL A 70 10.85 12.69 12.68
N ASP A 71 11.81 13.00 11.80
CA ASP A 71 13.23 12.80 12.09
C ASP A 71 13.78 13.77 13.16
N ARG A 72 13.10 14.91 13.38
CA ARG A 72 13.47 15.94 14.36
C ARG A 72 12.75 15.81 15.70
N MET A 73 11.66 15.07 15.75
CA MET A 73 10.80 14.92 16.93
C MET A 73 10.93 13.52 17.53
N ASP A 74 10.42 13.35 18.73
CA ASP A 74 10.31 12.06 19.39
C ASP A 74 9.26 11.18 18.66
N ARG A 75 9.74 10.15 17.97
CA ARG A 75 8.91 9.23 17.17
C ARG A 75 7.85 8.52 18.01
N HIS A 76 8.17 8.17 19.26
CA HIS A 76 7.22 7.54 20.17
C HIS A 76 6.04 8.49 20.48
N ARG A 77 6.32 9.76 20.78
CA ARG A 77 5.28 10.77 21.01
C ARG A 77 4.41 10.99 19.77
N ILE A 78 5.04 11.09 18.59
CA ILE A 78 4.29 11.22 17.33
C ILE A 78 3.34 10.03 17.18
N LEU A 79 3.80 8.79 17.37
CA LEU A 79 2.96 7.61 17.26
C LEU A 79 1.81 7.63 18.26
N VAL A 80 2.05 7.95 19.54
CA VAL A 80 0.96 8.05 20.52
C VAL A 80 -0.08 9.08 20.10
N VAL A 81 0.34 10.27 19.66
CA VAL A 81 -0.57 11.33 19.21
C VAL A 81 -1.35 10.90 17.97
N THR A 82 -0.70 10.34 16.96
CA THR A 82 -1.37 9.88 15.73
C THR A 82 -2.37 8.76 16.00
N GLN A 83 -2.06 7.83 16.91
CA GLN A 83 -3.01 6.78 17.30
C GLN A 83 -4.21 7.34 18.09
N ILE A 84 -4.01 8.32 18.98
CA ILE A 84 -5.11 9.00 19.68
C ILE A 84 -6.00 9.74 18.67
N LEU A 85 -5.43 10.48 17.74
CA LEU A 85 -6.20 11.20 16.72
C LEU A 85 -6.97 10.24 15.80
N SER A 86 -6.38 9.11 15.40
CA SER A 86 -7.06 8.07 14.62
C SER A 86 -8.21 7.43 15.42
N MET A 87 -8.00 7.17 16.71
CA MET A 87 -9.03 6.68 17.60
C MET A 87 -10.22 7.63 17.68
N LEU A 88 -9.96 8.92 17.89
CA LEU A 88 -11.01 9.95 17.96
C LEU A 88 -11.75 10.05 16.62
N GLN A 89 -11.05 9.99 15.50
CA GLN A 89 -11.64 10.00 14.16
C GLN A 89 -12.56 8.79 13.95
N SER A 90 -12.15 7.58 14.34
CA SER A 90 -12.97 6.37 14.23
C SER A 90 -14.20 6.42 15.14
N PHE A 91 -14.06 6.91 16.38
CA PHE A 91 -15.21 7.12 17.28
C PHE A 91 -16.16 8.20 16.77
N ALA A 92 -15.64 9.27 16.16
CA ALA A 92 -16.48 10.30 15.54
C ALA A 92 -17.32 9.71 14.39
N LEU A 93 -16.72 8.88 13.50
CA LEU A 93 -17.49 8.17 12.47
C LEU A 93 -18.54 7.24 13.08
N ALA A 94 -18.18 6.45 14.09
CA ALA A 94 -19.12 5.56 14.76
C ALA A 94 -20.30 6.33 15.35
N ALA A 95 -20.04 7.40 16.09
CA ALA A 95 -21.07 8.24 16.71
C ALA A 95 -22.02 8.85 15.67
N LEU A 96 -21.44 9.42 14.57
CA LEU A 96 -22.24 10.01 13.50
C LEU A 96 -23.14 8.97 12.79
N VAL A 97 -22.64 7.73 12.62
CA VAL A 97 -23.43 6.64 12.02
C VAL A 97 -24.52 6.16 12.98
N PHE A 98 -24.20 5.91 14.26
CA PHE A 98 -25.18 5.43 15.24
C PHE A 98 -26.27 6.44 15.54
N THR A 99 -25.97 7.74 15.53
CA THR A 99 -26.96 8.81 15.70
C THR A 99 -27.76 9.10 14.44
N GLY A 100 -27.39 8.52 13.30
CA GLY A 100 -28.09 8.72 12.02
C GLY A 100 -27.86 10.07 11.36
N VAL A 101 -26.97 10.93 11.90
CA VAL A 101 -26.71 12.29 11.38
C VAL A 101 -25.54 12.32 10.38
N ILE A 102 -24.99 11.16 10.01
CA ILE A 102 -23.87 11.06 9.07
C ILE A 102 -24.25 11.65 7.70
N GLN A 103 -23.38 12.50 7.16
CA GLN A 103 -23.52 13.09 5.84
C GLN A 103 -22.22 12.91 5.04
N VAL A 104 -22.30 13.09 3.72
CA VAL A 104 -21.16 12.93 2.81
C VAL A 104 -19.95 13.78 3.22
N TRP A 105 -20.18 15.05 3.56
CA TRP A 105 -19.09 15.95 3.95
C TRP A 105 -18.40 15.55 5.25
N HIS A 106 -19.09 14.91 6.21
CA HIS A 106 -18.45 14.35 7.41
C HIS A 106 -17.45 13.26 7.01
N ILE A 107 -17.85 12.38 6.07
CA ILE A 107 -16.97 11.29 5.61
C ILE A 107 -15.75 11.86 4.91
N LEU A 108 -15.93 12.83 4.00
CA LEU A 108 -14.84 13.47 3.26
C LEU A 108 -13.87 14.20 4.21
N ALA A 109 -14.39 14.97 5.15
CA ALA A 109 -13.59 15.72 6.10
C ALA A 109 -12.79 14.77 7.02
N LEU A 110 -13.42 13.74 7.59
CA LEU A 110 -12.77 12.77 8.47
C LEU A 110 -11.76 11.90 7.72
N GLN A 111 -11.99 11.59 6.44
CA GLN A 111 -11.00 10.92 5.61
C GLN A 111 -9.80 11.82 5.29
N ALA A 112 -10.01 13.11 5.04
CA ALA A 112 -8.91 14.07 4.87
C ALA A 112 -8.08 14.20 6.16
N VAL A 113 -8.73 14.28 7.32
CA VAL A 113 -8.06 14.26 8.63
C VAL A 113 -7.24 12.97 8.80
N GLN A 114 -7.81 11.80 8.47
CA GLN A 114 -7.08 10.54 8.53
C GLN A 114 -5.87 10.53 7.58
N GLY A 115 -6.00 11.13 6.39
CA GLY A 115 -4.88 11.29 5.45
C GLY A 115 -3.75 12.15 6.02
N VAL A 116 -4.06 13.23 6.73
CA VAL A 116 -3.07 14.05 7.45
C VAL A 116 -2.40 13.23 8.55
N ILE A 117 -3.17 12.52 9.37
CA ILE A 117 -2.63 11.66 10.42
C ILE A 117 -1.65 10.63 9.84
N ASN A 118 -2.03 9.96 8.74
CA ASN A 118 -1.22 8.94 8.07
C ASN A 118 0.08 9.51 7.49
N ALA A 119 0.11 10.79 7.10
CA ALA A 119 1.32 11.45 6.62
C ALA A 119 2.43 11.47 7.68
N PHE A 120 2.09 11.58 8.96
CA PHE A 120 3.03 11.55 10.08
C PHE A 120 3.22 10.13 10.65
N ASP A 121 2.12 9.37 10.78
CA ASP A 121 2.15 8.03 11.37
C ASP A 121 3.03 7.06 10.59
N THR A 122 2.91 7.06 9.26
CA THR A 122 3.62 6.09 8.41
C THR A 122 5.14 6.19 8.53
N PRO A 123 5.79 7.36 8.33
CA PRO A 123 7.23 7.48 8.48
C PRO A 123 7.68 7.28 9.94
N ALA A 124 6.90 7.77 10.92
CA ALA A 124 7.22 7.57 12.34
C ALA A 124 7.26 6.07 12.68
N ARG A 125 6.28 5.31 12.26
CA ARG A 125 6.17 3.86 12.52
C ARG A 125 7.30 3.08 11.86
N GLN A 126 7.62 3.37 10.60
CA GLN A 126 8.72 2.71 9.90
C GLN A 126 10.07 2.97 10.59
N ALA A 127 10.32 4.21 10.99
CA ALA A 127 11.55 4.56 11.68
C ALA A 127 11.62 4.03 13.13
N PHE A 128 10.46 3.82 13.77
CA PHE A 128 10.36 3.36 15.14
C PHE A 128 10.66 1.86 15.31
N VAL A 129 10.44 1.04 14.27
CA VAL A 129 10.72 -0.42 14.30
C VAL A 129 12.16 -0.69 14.75
N VAL A 130 13.11 0.12 14.30
CA VAL A 130 14.53 -0.04 14.67
C VAL A 130 14.78 0.19 16.17
N GLN A 131 13.99 1.05 16.83
CA GLN A 131 14.12 1.38 18.25
C GLN A 131 13.48 0.33 19.17
N MET A 132 12.61 -0.52 18.63
CA MET A 132 11.90 -1.56 19.40
C MET A 132 12.69 -2.85 19.54
N VAL A 133 13.70 -3.06 18.71
CA VAL A 133 14.52 -4.28 18.69
C VAL A 133 15.84 -3.98 19.40
N GLU A 134 16.06 -4.62 20.56
CA GLU A 134 17.24 -4.42 21.40
C GLU A 134 18.53 -4.91 20.72
N ASP A 135 18.46 -6.08 20.08
CA ASP A 135 19.57 -6.65 19.30
C ASP A 135 19.37 -6.41 17.80
N ARG A 136 20.26 -5.63 17.19
CA ARG A 136 20.21 -5.32 15.74
C ARG A 136 20.25 -6.56 14.84
N SER A 137 20.78 -7.70 15.32
CA SER A 137 20.78 -8.94 14.57
C SER A 137 19.34 -9.49 14.35
N HIS A 138 18.38 -9.09 15.18
CA HIS A 138 16.97 -9.48 15.07
C HIS A 138 16.15 -8.55 14.16
N LEU A 139 16.72 -7.41 13.69
CA LEU A 139 16.01 -6.44 12.88
C LEU A 139 15.45 -7.00 11.56
N PRO A 140 16.18 -7.85 10.80
CA PRO A 140 15.60 -8.47 9.59
C PRO A 140 14.37 -9.31 9.91
N ASN A 141 14.37 -10.03 11.05
CA ASN A 141 13.23 -10.82 11.50
C ASN A 141 12.03 -9.93 11.90
N ALA A 142 12.28 -8.80 12.60
CA ALA A 142 11.24 -7.84 12.93
C ALA A 142 10.59 -7.24 11.69
N ILE A 143 11.37 -6.89 10.66
CA ILE A 143 10.87 -6.38 9.39
C ILE A 143 10.01 -7.43 8.68
N ALA A 144 10.44 -8.70 8.65
CA ALA A 144 9.69 -9.79 8.04
C ALA A 144 8.36 -10.02 8.75
N LEU A 145 8.34 -10.04 10.09
CA LEU A 145 7.14 -10.17 10.90
C LEU A 145 6.18 -8.99 10.72
N ASN A 146 6.70 -7.77 10.67
CA ASN A 146 5.89 -6.58 10.38
C ASN A 146 5.23 -6.65 9.00
N SER A 147 5.97 -7.10 7.99
CA SER A 147 5.41 -7.34 6.64
C SER A 147 4.33 -8.42 6.66
N SER A 148 4.53 -9.50 7.42
CA SER A 148 3.54 -10.57 7.58
C SER A 148 2.27 -10.06 8.28
N MET A 149 2.42 -9.22 9.30
CA MET A 149 1.31 -8.60 10.01
C MET A 149 0.47 -7.69 9.09
N VAL A 150 1.11 -6.84 8.29
CA VAL A 150 0.44 -5.96 7.33
C VAL A 150 -0.32 -6.77 6.26
N ASN A 151 0.31 -7.82 5.70
CA ASN A 151 -0.34 -8.66 4.69
C ASN A 151 -1.45 -9.53 5.29
N GLY A 152 -1.27 -10.06 6.49
CA GLY A 152 -2.30 -10.81 7.22
C GLY A 152 -3.53 -9.95 7.49
N SER A 153 -3.34 -8.72 7.97
CA SER A 153 -4.43 -7.78 8.21
C SER A 153 -5.18 -7.40 6.92
N ARG A 154 -4.47 -7.31 5.80
CA ARG A 154 -5.06 -7.08 4.48
C ARG A 154 -5.96 -8.23 4.00
N ILE A 155 -5.69 -9.45 4.45
CA ILE A 155 -6.52 -10.62 4.13
C ILE A 155 -7.71 -10.72 5.09
N ILE A 156 -7.48 -10.60 6.39
CA ILE A 156 -8.49 -10.84 7.42
C ILE A 156 -9.47 -9.65 7.50
N GLY A 157 -8.96 -8.42 7.52
CA GLY A 157 -9.75 -7.21 7.76
C GLY A 157 -10.93 -7.03 6.82
N PRO A 158 -10.76 -7.11 5.50
CA PRO A 158 -11.86 -6.93 4.55
C PRO A 158 -12.98 -7.96 4.70
N SER A 159 -12.67 -9.25 4.88
CA SER A 159 -13.69 -10.28 5.11
C SER A 159 -14.46 -10.03 6.39
N VAL A 160 -13.75 -9.78 7.49
CA VAL A 160 -14.37 -9.49 8.79
C VAL A 160 -15.22 -8.22 8.70
N GLY A 161 -14.69 -7.16 8.08
CA GLY A 161 -15.41 -5.91 7.88
C GLY A 161 -16.70 -6.10 7.07
N GLY A 162 -16.62 -6.82 5.96
CA GLY A 162 -17.79 -7.13 5.13
C GLY A 162 -18.87 -7.92 5.88
N LEU A 163 -18.49 -8.87 6.72
CA LEU A 163 -19.41 -9.65 7.56
C LEU A 163 -20.03 -8.79 8.67
N ILE A 164 -19.25 -7.94 9.34
CA ILE A 164 -19.76 -7.04 10.36
C ILE A 164 -20.75 -6.05 9.77
N ILE A 165 -20.45 -5.47 8.60
CA ILE A 165 -21.36 -4.56 7.92
C ILE A 165 -22.68 -5.27 7.58
N ALA A 166 -22.61 -6.50 7.07
CA ALA A 166 -23.79 -7.27 6.70
C ALA A 166 -24.67 -7.65 7.92
N ALA A 167 -24.04 -7.90 9.08
CA ALA A 167 -24.73 -8.34 10.30
C ALA A 167 -25.21 -7.18 11.18
N ALA A 168 -24.43 -6.12 11.30
CA ALA A 168 -24.62 -5.07 12.31
C ALA A 168 -24.47 -3.63 11.78
N GLY A 169 -24.01 -3.47 10.53
CA GLY A 169 -23.82 -2.15 9.91
C GLY A 169 -22.43 -1.54 10.12
N GLU A 170 -22.19 -0.41 9.43
CA GLU A 170 -20.88 0.24 9.36
C GLU A 170 -20.44 0.86 10.69
N GLY A 171 -21.38 1.32 11.51
CA GLY A 171 -21.11 1.93 12.82
C GLY A 171 -20.26 1.03 13.71
N TRP A 172 -20.54 -0.26 13.72
CA TRP A 172 -19.76 -1.24 14.48
C TRP A 172 -18.33 -1.40 13.96
N CYS A 173 -18.12 -1.30 12.65
CA CYS A 173 -16.79 -1.32 12.08
C CYS A 173 -15.92 -0.19 12.60
N PHE A 174 -16.46 1.03 12.61
CA PHE A 174 -15.78 2.22 13.13
C PHE A 174 -15.56 2.13 14.64
N LEU A 175 -16.52 1.61 15.40
CA LEU A 175 -16.39 1.42 16.85
C LEU A 175 -15.27 0.41 17.17
N ILE A 176 -15.23 -0.73 16.49
CA ILE A 176 -14.22 -1.76 16.68
C ILE A 176 -12.82 -1.22 16.34
N ASP A 177 -12.69 -0.46 15.27
CA ASP A 177 -11.42 0.20 14.91
C ASP A 177 -11.00 1.20 15.99
N GLY A 178 -11.93 2.06 16.46
CA GLY A 178 -11.67 2.98 17.57
C GLY A 178 -11.17 2.26 18.84
N ILE A 179 -11.80 1.15 19.22
CA ILE A 179 -11.38 0.33 20.36
C ILE A 179 -10.01 -0.30 20.12
N SER A 180 -9.72 -0.74 18.89
CA SER A 180 -8.44 -1.36 18.56
C SER A 180 -7.25 -0.42 18.78
N TYR A 181 -7.43 0.89 18.59
CA TYR A 181 -6.38 1.89 18.88
C TYR A 181 -6.04 1.96 20.37
N ILE A 182 -6.95 1.63 21.28
CA ILE A 182 -6.66 1.57 22.74
C ILE A 182 -5.57 0.53 23.00
N ALA A 183 -5.61 -0.61 22.30
CA ALA A 183 -4.59 -1.65 22.43
C ALA A 183 -3.21 -1.17 21.97
N VAL A 184 -3.15 -0.41 20.86
CA VAL A 184 -1.88 0.17 20.38
C VAL A 184 -1.36 1.22 21.33
N ILE A 185 -2.21 2.15 21.77
CA ILE A 185 -1.83 3.22 22.69
C ILE A 185 -1.32 2.61 24.01
N GLY A 186 -2.04 1.64 24.57
CA GLY A 186 -1.61 0.92 25.76
C GLY A 186 -0.26 0.21 25.57
N SER A 187 -0.07 -0.43 24.41
CA SER A 187 1.19 -1.07 24.06
C SER A 187 2.34 -0.06 23.97
N LEU A 188 2.14 1.07 23.30
CA LEU A 188 3.14 2.14 23.17
C LEU A 188 3.51 2.72 24.55
N LEU A 189 2.54 3.02 25.40
CA LEU A 189 2.76 3.56 26.73
C LEU A 189 3.45 2.57 27.68
N ALA A 190 3.26 1.27 27.48
CA ALA A 190 3.91 0.20 28.27
C ALA A 190 5.35 -0.09 27.84
N MET A 191 5.84 0.51 26.72
CA MET A 191 7.21 0.32 26.23
C MET A 191 8.24 1.03 27.14
N ARG A 192 9.40 0.39 27.28
CA ARG A 192 10.57 0.98 27.94
C ARG A 192 11.61 1.29 26.87
N LEU A 193 11.67 2.56 26.46
CA LEU A 193 12.57 3.01 25.40
C LEU A 193 13.82 3.64 25.96
N VAL A 194 14.96 3.28 25.41
CA VAL A 194 16.22 3.99 25.64
C VAL A 194 16.26 5.17 24.69
N LYS A 195 16.47 6.38 25.21
CA LYS A 195 16.64 7.58 24.39
C LYS A 195 17.89 7.39 23.53
N THR A 196 17.70 7.32 22.22
CA THR A 196 18.80 7.27 21.27
C THR A 196 18.85 8.62 20.57
N ASP A 197 19.94 9.36 20.77
CA ASP A 197 20.21 10.57 20.00
C ASP A 197 20.45 10.18 18.55
N THR A 198 19.52 10.54 17.68
CA THR A 198 19.67 10.33 16.23
C THR A 198 20.48 11.51 15.66
N PRO A 199 21.57 11.25 14.92
CA PRO A 199 22.34 12.32 14.27
C PRO A 199 21.44 13.11 13.32
N ARG A 200 21.42 14.43 13.45
CA ARG A 200 20.68 15.33 12.56
C ARG A 200 21.33 15.30 11.16
N LYS A 201 20.59 14.89 10.14
CA LYS A 201 20.98 15.13 8.75
C LYS A 201 20.80 16.63 8.45
N THR A 202 21.86 17.27 7.96
CA THR A 202 21.93 18.71 7.65
C THR A 202 21.62 19.06 6.20
N THR A 203 21.23 18.07 5.38
CA THR A 203 20.98 18.29 3.94
C THR A 203 19.66 19.04 3.70
N SER A 204 19.65 19.91 2.68
CA SER A 204 18.45 20.62 2.23
C SER A 204 17.53 19.66 1.51
N MET A 205 16.25 19.60 1.93
CA MET A 205 15.22 18.77 1.28
C MET A 205 15.03 19.05 -0.21
N VAL A 206 15.10 20.33 -0.58
CA VAL A 206 14.94 20.76 -1.98
C VAL A 206 16.10 20.24 -2.83
N SER A 207 17.33 20.33 -2.31
CA SER A 207 18.51 19.79 -2.99
C SER A 207 18.42 18.27 -3.18
N ASP A 208 18.03 17.54 -2.12
CA ASP A 208 17.86 16.08 -2.18
C ASP A 208 16.77 15.66 -3.17
N PHE A 209 15.66 16.42 -3.24
CA PHE A 209 14.58 16.18 -4.19
C PHE A 209 15.05 16.43 -5.64
N VAL A 210 15.69 17.56 -5.90
CA VAL A 210 16.17 17.93 -7.25
C VAL A 210 17.19 16.92 -7.75
N GLU A 211 18.14 16.50 -6.89
CA GLU A 211 19.16 15.52 -7.25
C GLU A 211 18.54 14.14 -7.52
N GLY A 212 17.60 13.70 -6.68
CA GLY A 212 16.84 12.47 -6.90
C GLY A 212 16.04 12.51 -8.20
N PHE A 213 15.35 13.62 -8.49
CA PHE A 213 14.59 13.81 -9.72
C PHE A 213 15.50 13.77 -10.95
N ARG A 214 16.62 14.47 -10.91
CA ARG A 214 17.60 14.47 -12.01
C ARG A 214 18.10 13.05 -12.27
N TYR A 215 18.51 12.31 -11.23
CA TYR A 215 18.95 10.93 -11.38
C TYR A 215 17.88 10.02 -11.97
N VAL A 216 16.62 10.10 -11.49
CA VAL A 216 15.49 9.32 -12.03
C VAL A 216 15.23 9.68 -13.49
N SER A 217 15.34 10.96 -13.86
CA SER A 217 15.11 11.44 -15.24
C SER A 217 16.22 10.99 -16.20
N ASP A 218 17.46 11.00 -15.75
CA ASP A 218 18.64 10.68 -16.58
C ASP A 218 18.85 9.17 -16.70
N PHE A 219 18.58 8.41 -15.62
CA PHE A 219 18.82 6.98 -15.62
C PHE A 219 17.59 6.19 -16.10
N ARG A 220 17.61 5.88 -17.40
CA ARG A 220 16.49 5.25 -18.12
C ARG A 220 15.93 3.98 -17.45
N PRO A 221 16.73 3.03 -16.89
CA PRO A 221 16.19 1.84 -16.22
C PRO A 221 15.30 2.17 -15.03
N VAL A 222 15.70 3.11 -14.19
CA VAL A 222 14.92 3.55 -13.02
C VAL A 222 13.66 4.28 -13.49
N ARG A 223 13.79 5.21 -14.43
CA ARG A 223 12.65 5.95 -15.00
C ARG A 223 11.59 5.01 -15.57
N ALA A 224 12.00 4.05 -16.41
CA ALA A 224 11.07 3.09 -17.01
C ALA A 224 10.35 2.23 -15.96
N ALA A 225 11.07 1.76 -14.94
CA ALA A 225 10.52 0.96 -13.86
C ALA A 225 9.50 1.76 -13.02
N LEU A 226 9.83 3.00 -12.66
CA LEU A 226 8.93 3.87 -11.90
C LEU A 226 7.72 4.31 -12.73
N THR A 227 7.88 4.55 -14.03
CA THR A 227 6.76 4.87 -14.95
C THR A 227 5.79 3.70 -15.05
N LEU A 228 6.27 2.45 -15.21
CA LEU A 228 5.41 1.28 -15.21
C LEU A 228 4.62 1.16 -13.89
N LEU A 229 5.31 1.35 -12.76
CA LEU A 229 4.69 1.31 -11.44
C LEU A 229 3.62 2.41 -11.28
N ALA A 230 3.91 3.63 -11.70
CA ALA A 230 2.98 4.76 -11.64
C ALA A 230 1.74 4.50 -12.51
N LEU A 231 1.92 4.03 -13.74
CA LEU A 231 0.81 3.71 -14.66
C LEU A 231 -0.06 2.58 -14.12
N THR A 232 0.55 1.49 -13.63
CA THR A 232 -0.21 0.37 -13.05
C THR A 232 -0.93 0.76 -11.75
N SER A 233 -0.34 1.64 -10.95
CA SER A 233 -1.00 2.19 -9.75
C SER A 233 -2.15 3.12 -10.12
N MET A 234 -1.93 4.06 -11.04
CA MET A 234 -2.92 5.07 -11.41
C MET A 234 -4.13 4.47 -12.16
N LEU A 235 -3.88 3.54 -13.08
CA LEU A 235 -4.92 2.97 -13.95
C LEU A 235 -5.57 1.72 -13.35
N GLY A 236 -4.78 0.89 -12.68
CA GLY A 236 -5.22 -0.41 -12.19
C GLY A 236 -5.78 -0.37 -10.77
N MET A 237 -5.07 0.23 -9.80
CA MET A 237 -5.47 0.21 -8.38
C MET A 237 -6.85 0.79 -8.06
N PRO A 238 -7.42 1.72 -8.85
CA PRO A 238 -8.75 2.26 -8.58
C PRO A 238 -9.90 1.24 -8.59
N TYR A 239 -9.68 0.01 -9.06
CA TYR A 239 -10.67 -1.06 -8.89
C TYR A 239 -11.10 -1.21 -7.42
N THR A 240 -10.19 -0.96 -6.47
CA THR A 240 -10.47 -1.06 -5.02
C THR A 240 -11.55 -0.08 -4.57
N VAL A 241 -11.55 1.11 -5.15
CA VAL A 241 -12.52 2.17 -4.85
C VAL A 241 -13.89 1.84 -5.43
N LEU A 242 -13.94 1.22 -6.62
CA LEU A 242 -15.17 0.85 -7.31
C LEU A 242 -15.80 -0.47 -6.81
N MET A 243 -15.15 -1.16 -5.88
CA MET A 243 -15.56 -2.47 -5.39
C MET A 243 -16.98 -2.54 -4.80
N PRO A 244 -17.49 -1.54 -4.04
CA PRO A 244 -18.87 -1.54 -3.56
C PRO A 244 -19.89 -1.61 -4.71
N ALA A 245 -19.65 -0.86 -5.79
CA ALA A 245 -20.53 -0.84 -6.96
C ALA A 245 -20.50 -2.18 -7.72
N ILE A 246 -19.35 -2.84 -7.80
CA ILE A 246 -19.25 -4.17 -8.40
C ILE A 246 -19.99 -5.19 -7.56
N ALA A 247 -19.78 -5.19 -6.26
CA ALA A 247 -20.44 -6.12 -5.34
C ALA A 247 -21.96 -6.01 -5.43
N THR A 248 -22.52 -4.80 -5.50
CA THR A 248 -23.97 -4.57 -5.53
C THR A 248 -24.58 -4.70 -6.91
N LYS A 249 -24.08 -3.93 -7.91
CA LYS A 249 -24.74 -3.82 -9.23
C LYS A 249 -24.40 -4.95 -10.18
N ILE A 250 -23.23 -5.59 -10.03
CA ILE A 250 -22.76 -6.60 -10.98
C ILE A 250 -22.89 -8.01 -10.43
N LEU A 251 -22.51 -8.19 -9.15
CA LEU A 251 -22.57 -9.50 -8.51
C LEU A 251 -23.83 -9.68 -7.65
N HIS A 252 -24.70 -8.65 -7.57
CA HIS A 252 -25.95 -8.66 -6.80
C HIS A 252 -25.78 -9.13 -5.35
N GLY A 253 -24.61 -8.81 -4.77
CA GLY A 253 -24.22 -9.14 -3.40
C GLY A 253 -24.23 -7.94 -2.45
N GLY A 254 -23.86 -8.20 -1.20
CA GLY A 254 -23.78 -7.19 -0.14
C GLY A 254 -22.33 -6.79 0.19
N ALA A 255 -22.16 -6.16 1.37
CA ALA A 255 -20.85 -5.76 1.88
C ALA A 255 -19.90 -6.94 2.09
N HIS A 256 -20.43 -8.13 2.44
CA HIS A 256 -19.65 -9.36 2.54
C HIS A 256 -19.01 -9.74 1.20
N THR A 257 -19.71 -9.53 0.08
CA THR A 257 -19.16 -9.76 -1.27
C THR A 257 -17.99 -8.85 -1.56
N GLN A 258 -18.09 -7.55 -1.22
CA GLN A 258 -16.95 -6.63 -1.31
C GLN A 258 -15.78 -7.11 -0.45
N GLY A 259 -16.04 -7.52 0.78
CA GLY A 259 -15.03 -8.03 1.71
C GLY A 259 -14.29 -9.25 1.14
N PHE A 260 -15.04 -10.23 0.62
CA PHE A 260 -14.46 -11.44 0.01
C PHE A 260 -13.61 -11.15 -1.23
N LEU A 261 -14.04 -10.24 -2.11
CA LEU A 261 -13.26 -9.82 -3.28
C LEU A 261 -11.93 -9.17 -2.87
N MET A 262 -11.96 -8.30 -1.87
CA MET A 262 -10.76 -7.65 -1.37
C MET A 262 -9.81 -8.65 -0.67
N THR A 263 -10.39 -9.61 0.06
CA THR A 263 -9.62 -10.71 0.68
C THR A 263 -8.97 -11.59 -0.38
N ALA A 264 -9.68 -11.96 -1.44
CA ALA A 264 -9.13 -12.74 -2.55
C ALA A 264 -7.92 -12.03 -3.19
N SER A 265 -8.02 -10.70 -3.39
CA SER A 265 -6.87 -9.89 -3.82
C SER A 265 -5.72 -9.94 -2.82
N GLY A 266 -6.00 -9.92 -1.52
CA GLY A 266 -5.01 -10.05 -0.45
C GLY A 266 -4.29 -11.41 -0.46
N VAL A 267 -5.04 -12.50 -0.64
CA VAL A 267 -4.50 -13.87 -0.80
C VAL A 267 -3.58 -13.94 -2.01
N GLY A 268 -4.02 -13.39 -3.14
CA GLY A 268 -3.20 -13.32 -4.35
C GLY A 268 -1.90 -12.55 -4.12
N ALA A 269 -1.98 -11.41 -3.42
CA ALA A 269 -0.79 -10.63 -3.08
C ALA A 269 0.20 -11.43 -2.20
N LEU A 270 -0.29 -12.23 -1.26
CA LEU A 270 0.55 -13.11 -0.44
C LEU A 270 1.21 -14.19 -1.29
N CYS A 271 0.47 -14.85 -2.20
CA CYS A 271 1.04 -15.80 -3.15
C CYS A 271 2.12 -15.16 -4.02
N GLY A 272 1.89 -13.96 -4.51
CA GLY A 272 2.88 -13.18 -5.28
C GLY A 272 4.14 -12.86 -4.48
N ALA A 273 3.99 -12.51 -3.21
CA ALA A 273 5.11 -12.26 -2.29
C ALA A 273 5.94 -13.54 -2.06
N PHE A 274 5.30 -14.68 -1.83
CA PHE A 274 6.00 -15.97 -1.69
C PHE A 274 6.72 -16.38 -2.98
N TYR A 275 6.06 -16.21 -4.14
CA TYR A 275 6.71 -16.45 -5.43
C TYR A 275 8.00 -15.63 -5.57
N LEU A 276 7.94 -14.33 -5.23
CA LEU A 276 9.12 -13.47 -5.35
C LEU A 276 10.20 -13.83 -4.32
N ALA A 277 9.80 -14.15 -3.09
CA ALA A 277 10.73 -14.57 -2.02
C ALA A 277 11.44 -15.90 -2.35
N SER A 278 10.82 -16.79 -3.11
CA SER A 278 11.43 -18.06 -3.55
C SER A 278 12.50 -17.88 -4.62
N ARG A 279 12.61 -16.70 -5.25
CA ARG A 279 13.61 -16.41 -6.27
C ARG A 279 14.98 -16.17 -5.65
N LYS A 280 15.98 -16.88 -6.14
CA LYS A 280 17.37 -16.78 -5.67
C LYS A 280 18.16 -15.64 -6.34
N SER A 281 17.66 -15.05 -7.43
CA SER A 281 18.40 -14.06 -8.22
C SER A 281 17.50 -12.94 -8.72
N VAL A 282 18.07 -11.73 -8.78
CA VAL A 282 17.45 -10.54 -9.38
C VAL A 282 17.53 -10.55 -10.90
N VAL A 283 18.35 -11.46 -11.48
CA VAL A 283 18.47 -11.58 -12.94
C VAL A 283 17.14 -11.99 -13.56
N GLY A 284 16.75 -11.30 -14.62
CA GLY A 284 15.48 -11.53 -15.29
C GLY A 284 14.24 -10.92 -14.59
N LEU A 285 14.42 -10.21 -13.48
CA LEU A 285 13.32 -9.61 -12.72
C LEU A 285 12.55 -8.55 -13.54
N GLY A 286 13.20 -7.88 -14.50
CA GLY A 286 12.51 -6.98 -15.43
C GLY A 286 11.48 -7.69 -16.31
N ARG A 287 11.74 -8.94 -16.75
CA ARG A 287 10.73 -9.76 -17.48
C ARG A 287 9.57 -10.15 -16.55
N VAL A 288 9.88 -10.49 -15.30
CA VAL A 288 8.85 -10.81 -14.31
C VAL A 288 7.96 -9.61 -14.05
N MET A 289 8.55 -8.43 -13.89
CA MET A 289 7.83 -7.17 -13.67
C MET A 289 6.88 -6.85 -14.83
N SER A 290 7.33 -6.97 -16.09
CA SER A 290 6.47 -6.77 -17.25
C SER A 290 5.34 -7.80 -17.32
N ARG A 291 5.65 -9.09 -17.14
CA ARG A 291 4.65 -10.16 -17.21
C ARG A 291 3.61 -10.06 -16.10
N SER A 292 4.03 -9.71 -14.89
CA SER A 292 3.11 -9.55 -13.76
C SER A 292 2.22 -8.31 -13.89
N ALA A 293 2.74 -7.20 -14.46
CA ALA A 293 1.92 -6.04 -14.79
C ALA A 293 0.90 -6.37 -15.91
N GLY A 294 1.31 -7.15 -16.92
CA GLY A 294 0.39 -7.67 -17.93
C GLY A 294 -0.68 -8.60 -17.36
N LEU A 295 -0.29 -9.51 -16.45
CA LEU A 295 -1.21 -10.41 -15.75
C LEU A 295 -2.20 -9.65 -14.87
N PHE A 296 -1.73 -8.61 -14.17
CA PHE A 296 -2.58 -7.70 -13.42
C PHE A 296 -3.65 -7.05 -14.30
N GLY A 297 -3.22 -6.49 -15.44
CA GLY A 297 -4.13 -5.86 -16.39
C GLY A 297 -5.10 -6.87 -17.01
N ALA A 298 -4.62 -8.05 -17.44
CA ALA A 298 -5.46 -9.12 -18.01
C ALA A 298 -6.48 -9.65 -16.98
N GLY A 299 -6.06 -9.77 -15.72
CA GLY A 299 -6.95 -10.11 -14.60
C GLY A 299 -8.08 -9.10 -14.43
N LEU A 300 -7.78 -7.79 -14.50
CA LEU A 300 -8.78 -6.73 -14.43
C LEU A 300 -9.72 -6.75 -15.64
N VAL A 301 -9.20 -6.95 -16.84
CA VAL A 301 -10.02 -7.11 -18.06
C VAL A 301 -10.97 -8.30 -17.92
N ALA A 302 -10.48 -9.47 -17.53
CA ALA A 302 -11.31 -10.65 -17.32
C ALA A 302 -12.34 -10.42 -16.19
N PHE A 303 -11.93 -9.77 -15.09
CA PHE A 303 -12.80 -9.43 -13.97
C PHE A 303 -13.96 -8.51 -14.39
N SER A 304 -13.73 -7.57 -15.31
CA SER A 304 -14.78 -6.67 -15.80
C SER A 304 -15.93 -7.42 -16.50
N PHE A 305 -15.67 -8.58 -17.08
CA PHE A 305 -16.69 -9.45 -17.71
C PHE A 305 -17.30 -10.47 -16.75
N SER A 306 -16.72 -10.68 -15.57
CA SER A 306 -17.22 -11.68 -14.62
C SER A 306 -18.57 -11.27 -14.02
N ARG A 307 -19.49 -12.23 -13.96
CA ARG A 307 -20.83 -12.09 -13.34
C ARG A 307 -21.06 -13.12 -12.24
N ALA A 308 -20.15 -14.06 -12.07
CA ALA A 308 -20.21 -15.10 -11.04
C ALA A 308 -19.20 -14.78 -9.92
N LEU A 309 -19.63 -14.88 -8.67
CA LEU A 309 -18.78 -14.57 -7.52
C LEU A 309 -17.53 -15.47 -7.47
N SER A 310 -17.68 -16.77 -7.72
CA SER A 310 -16.57 -17.74 -7.71
C SER A 310 -15.47 -17.38 -8.72
N LEU A 311 -15.87 -17.04 -9.95
CA LEU A 311 -14.93 -16.59 -10.98
C LEU A 311 -14.28 -15.25 -10.58
N SER A 312 -15.08 -14.32 -10.05
CA SER A 312 -14.59 -13.03 -9.60
C SER A 312 -13.54 -13.16 -8.49
N LEU A 313 -13.72 -14.07 -7.53
CA LEU A 313 -12.76 -14.36 -6.46
C LEU A 313 -11.44 -14.90 -7.02
N LEU A 314 -11.52 -15.85 -7.97
CA LEU A 314 -10.32 -16.38 -8.64
C LEU A 314 -9.57 -15.29 -9.40
N LEU A 315 -10.27 -14.47 -10.18
CA LEU A 315 -9.67 -13.38 -10.94
C LEU A 315 -9.06 -12.31 -10.01
N MET A 316 -9.72 -11.99 -8.90
CA MET A 316 -9.17 -11.07 -7.90
C MET A 316 -7.90 -11.60 -7.23
N THR A 317 -7.78 -12.93 -7.07
CA THR A 317 -6.52 -13.55 -6.60
C THR A 317 -5.40 -13.33 -7.62
N VAL A 318 -5.68 -13.49 -8.91
CA VAL A 318 -4.72 -13.21 -10.01
C VAL A 318 -4.32 -11.72 -10.03
N VAL A 319 -5.30 -10.82 -9.90
CA VAL A 319 -5.09 -9.37 -9.82
C VAL A 319 -4.16 -9.02 -8.66
N GLY A 320 -4.44 -9.54 -7.46
CA GLY A 320 -3.62 -9.30 -6.28
C GLY A 320 -2.17 -9.80 -6.44
N ALA A 321 -1.99 -11.01 -6.99
CA ALA A 321 -0.69 -11.58 -7.27
C ALA A 321 0.10 -10.74 -8.29
N GLY A 322 -0.51 -10.39 -9.41
CA GLY A 322 0.11 -9.56 -10.46
C GLY A 322 0.58 -8.22 -9.92
N MET A 323 -0.25 -7.53 -9.16
CA MET A 323 0.10 -6.23 -8.58
C MET A 323 1.25 -6.33 -7.56
N MET A 324 1.18 -7.32 -6.66
CA MET A 324 2.21 -7.52 -5.63
C MET A 324 3.57 -7.84 -6.26
N VAL A 325 3.60 -8.74 -7.24
CA VAL A 325 4.84 -9.09 -7.94
C VAL A 325 5.40 -7.89 -8.70
N THR A 326 4.56 -7.09 -9.36
CA THR A 326 4.99 -5.88 -10.06
C THR A 326 5.62 -4.89 -9.09
N MET A 327 4.92 -4.57 -8.00
CA MET A 327 5.38 -3.62 -6.98
C MET A 327 6.69 -4.07 -6.33
N ALA A 328 6.76 -5.31 -5.86
CA ALA A 328 7.94 -5.81 -5.16
C ALA A 328 9.13 -6.04 -6.09
N SER A 329 8.90 -6.45 -7.34
CA SER A 329 9.96 -6.54 -8.34
C SER A 329 10.54 -5.17 -8.69
N THR A 330 9.69 -4.14 -8.85
CA THR A 330 10.14 -2.76 -9.06
C THR A 330 10.99 -2.27 -7.90
N ASN A 331 10.53 -2.52 -6.67
CA ASN A 331 11.25 -2.17 -5.45
C ASN A 331 12.66 -2.82 -5.43
N THR A 332 12.72 -4.13 -5.69
CA THR A 332 13.98 -4.88 -5.68
C THR A 332 14.93 -4.40 -6.78
N ILE A 333 14.44 -4.21 -8.01
CA ILE A 333 15.27 -3.72 -9.12
C ILE A 333 15.85 -2.34 -8.79
N VAL A 334 14.99 -1.39 -8.40
CA VAL A 334 15.41 -0.01 -8.10
C VAL A 334 16.47 -0.01 -7.00
N GLN A 335 16.26 -0.73 -5.89
CA GLN A 335 17.25 -0.82 -4.82
C GLN A 335 18.55 -1.50 -5.25
N THR A 336 18.49 -2.42 -6.22
CA THR A 336 19.66 -3.13 -6.71
C THR A 336 20.49 -2.30 -7.68
N ILE A 337 19.90 -1.45 -8.52
CA ILE A 337 20.63 -0.75 -9.58
C ILE A 337 21.01 0.69 -9.20
N VAL A 338 20.38 1.26 -8.18
CA VAL A 338 20.64 2.63 -7.74
C VAL A 338 21.89 2.70 -6.87
N ARG A 339 22.67 3.76 -7.03
CA ARG A 339 23.85 4.07 -6.20
C ARG A 339 23.44 4.22 -4.73
N GLU A 340 24.32 3.82 -3.82
CA GLU A 340 24.02 3.80 -2.37
C GLU A 340 23.70 5.17 -1.79
N ASP A 341 24.44 6.20 -2.23
CA ASP A 341 24.28 7.60 -1.82
C ASP A 341 22.94 8.22 -2.26
N LEU A 342 22.35 7.72 -3.38
CA LEU A 342 21.07 8.19 -3.93
C LEU A 342 19.88 7.29 -3.61
N ARG A 343 20.12 6.10 -3.01
CA ARG A 343 19.08 5.08 -2.79
C ARG A 343 17.86 5.63 -2.05
N GLY A 344 18.07 6.36 -0.95
CA GLY A 344 16.97 6.94 -0.17
C GLY A 344 16.13 7.93 -0.98
N ARG A 345 16.78 8.79 -1.78
CA ARG A 345 16.12 9.79 -2.63
C ARG A 345 15.29 9.13 -3.73
N VAL A 346 15.85 8.13 -4.42
CA VAL A 346 15.13 7.39 -5.48
C VAL A 346 13.97 6.56 -4.92
N MET A 347 14.12 6.00 -3.72
CA MET A 347 13.03 5.29 -3.04
C MET A 347 11.88 6.22 -2.63
N ALA A 348 12.12 7.50 -2.41
CA ALA A 348 11.04 8.48 -2.26
C ALA A 348 10.22 8.60 -3.56
N PHE A 349 10.87 8.64 -4.74
CA PHE A 349 10.18 8.62 -6.04
C PHE A 349 9.43 7.31 -6.29
N TYR A 350 9.96 6.17 -5.84
CA TYR A 350 9.22 4.90 -5.85
C TYR A 350 7.92 5.02 -5.06
N THR A 351 7.98 5.57 -3.85
CA THR A 351 6.79 5.78 -3.02
C THR A 351 5.80 6.74 -3.67
N MET A 352 6.27 7.83 -4.28
CA MET A 352 5.43 8.77 -5.03
C MET A 352 4.81 8.11 -6.27
N ALA A 353 5.54 7.28 -7.02
CA ALA A 353 5.04 6.56 -8.18
C ALA A 353 3.95 5.55 -7.80
N PHE A 354 4.04 4.93 -6.63
CA PHE A 354 3.07 3.93 -6.17
C PHE A 354 1.90 4.56 -5.39
N LEU A 355 2.19 5.24 -4.28
CA LEU A 355 1.17 5.80 -3.39
C LEU A 355 0.67 7.17 -3.85
N GLY A 356 1.51 7.95 -4.53
CA GLY A 356 1.17 9.29 -4.96
C GLY A 356 0.25 9.34 -6.17
N THR A 357 0.32 8.35 -7.07
CA THR A 357 -0.57 8.28 -8.23
C THR A 357 -1.93 7.65 -7.91
N ALA A 358 -2.04 6.86 -6.85
CA ALA A 358 -3.27 6.17 -6.45
C ALA A 358 -4.45 7.12 -6.15
N PRO A 359 -4.31 8.23 -5.39
CA PRO A 359 -5.41 9.17 -5.17
C PRO A 359 -5.90 9.82 -6.46
N ILE A 360 -4.98 10.22 -7.35
CA ILE A 360 -5.33 10.78 -8.66
C ILE A 360 -6.10 9.73 -9.47
N GLY A 361 -5.60 8.50 -9.53
CA GLY A 361 -6.27 7.38 -10.17
C GLY A 361 -7.67 7.12 -9.60
N SER A 362 -7.83 7.19 -8.28
CA SER A 362 -9.13 7.00 -7.60
C SER A 362 -10.15 8.05 -8.02
N LEU A 363 -9.74 9.32 -8.05
CA LEU A 363 -10.62 10.42 -8.48
C LEU A 363 -10.99 10.30 -9.96
N LEU A 364 -10.00 10.04 -10.82
CA LEU A 364 -10.23 9.86 -12.26
C LEU A 364 -11.14 8.66 -12.52
N ALA A 365 -10.91 7.53 -11.86
CA ALA A 365 -11.76 6.36 -12.03
C ALA A 365 -13.19 6.59 -11.53
N GLY A 366 -13.39 7.31 -10.44
CA GLY A 366 -14.73 7.71 -9.99
C GLY A 366 -15.45 8.60 -11.00
N ALA A 367 -14.74 9.60 -11.57
CA ALA A 367 -15.27 10.50 -12.58
C ALA A 367 -15.58 9.78 -13.90
N VAL A 368 -14.68 8.90 -14.36
CA VAL A 368 -14.88 8.10 -15.58
C VAL A 368 -16.01 7.09 -15.37
N ALA A 369 -16.04 6.41 -14.23
CA ALA A 369 -17.08 5.43 -13.92
C ALA A 369 -18.48 6.05 -13.84
N SER A 370 -18.60 7.31 -13.42
CA SER A 370 -19.88 8.02 -13.41
C SER A 370 -20.44 8.27 -14.83
N ARG A 371 -19.57 8.26 -15.87
CA ARG A 371 -19.96 8.51 -17.28
C ARG A 371 -20.13 7.21 -18.07
N ILE A 372 -19.17 6.30 -17.98
CA ILE A 372 -19.13 5.06 -18.80
C ILE A 372 -19.46 3.77 -18.01
N GLY A 373 -19.71 3.91 -16.72
CA GLY A 373 -20.01 2.80 -15.82
C GLY A 373 -18.78 2.09 -15.25
N THR A 374 -19.00 1.35 -14.17
CA THR A 374 -17.93 0.69 -13.38
C THR A 374 -17.18 -0.35 -14.21
N THR A 375 -17.89 -1.21 -14.94
CA THR A 375 -17.32 -2.29 -15.77
C THR A 375 -16.36 -1.75 -16.82
N ASN A 376 -16.80 -0.74 -17.60
CA ASN A 376 -15.99 -0.14 -18.66
C ASN A 376 -14.78 0.61 -18.13
N THR A 377 -14.90 1.20 -16.93
CA THR A 377 -13.76 1.86 -16.28
C THR A 377 -12.69 0.86 -15.86
N ILE A 378 -13.07 -0.28 -15.29
CA ILE A 378 -12.13 -1.35 -14.94
C ILE A 378 -11.51 -1.97 -16.19
N LEU A 379 -12.31 -2.18 -17.24
CA LEU A 379 -11.82 -2.66 -18.53
C LEU A 379 -10.75 -1.72 -19.10
N ALA A 380 -11.04 -0.43 -19.15
CA ALA A 380 -10.10 0.58 -19.64
C ALA A 380 -8.81 0.64 -18.80
N GLY A 381 -8.94 0.57 -17.46
CA GLY A 381 -7.80 0.49 -16.54
C GLY A 381 -6.94 -0.75 -16.78
N GLY A 382 -7.58 -1.92 -16.96
CA GLY A 382 -6.89 -3.18 -17.27
C GLY A 382 -6.16 -3.14 -18.61
N ILE A 383 -6.79 -2.61 -19.67
CA ILE A 383 -6.17 -2.40 -21.00
C ILE A 383 -4.97 -1.45 -20.85
N GLY A 384 -5.13 -0.34 -20.13
CA GLY A 384 -4.03 0.59 -19.86
C GLY A 384 -2.83 -0.07 -19.16
N CYS A 385 -3.08 -0.96 -18.20
CA CYS A 385 -2.02 -1.74 -17.53
C CYS A 385 -1.32 -2.71 -18.48
N ILE A 386 -2.07 -3.37 -19.40
CA ILE A 386 -1.49 -4.24 -20.44
C ILE A 386 -0.59 -3.43 -21.37
N LEU A 387 -1.08 -2.28 -21.86
CA LEU A 387 -0.31 -1.40 -22.73
C LEU A 387 0.97 -0.89 -22.05
N ALA A 388 0.90 -0.51 -20.78
CA ALA A 388 2.06 -0.15 -20.00
C ALA A 388 3.06 -1.31 -19.85
N ALA A 389 2.58 -2.53 -19.65
CA ALA A 389 3.41 -3.73 -19.57
C ALA A 389 4.10 -4.04 -20.91
N VAL A 390 3.39 -3.92 -22.04
CA VAL A 390 3.93 -4.09 -23.40
C VAL A 390 4.96 -3.01 -23.70
N TRP A 391 4.66 -1.75 -23.39
CA TRP A 391 5.60 -0.63 -23.54
C TRP A 391 6.90 -0.89 -22.77
N PHE A 392 6.80 -1.36 -21.51
CA PHE A 392 7.98 -1.69 -20.72
C PHE A 392 8.72 -2.91 -21.27
N ALA A 393 8.00 -3.94 -21.74
CA ALA A 393 8.60 -5.13 -22.37
C ALA A 393 9.43 -4.76 -23.60
N ALA A 394 8.95 -3.85 -24.43
CA ALA A 394 9.65 -3.38 -25.62
C ALA A 394 10.97 -2.66 -25.30
N GLN A 395 11.09 -2.07 -24.11
CA GLN A 395 12.30 -1.40 -23.67
C GLN A 395 13.32 -2.35 -23.01
N LEU A 396 12.91 -3.56 -22.62
CA LEU A 396 13.77 -4.49 -21.87
C LEU A 396 15.14 -4.77 -22.50
N PRO A 397 15.31 -4.91 -23.84
CA PRO A 397 16.64 -5.12 -24.44
C PRO A 397 17.61 -3.99 -24.07
N ILE A 398 17.21 -2.75 -24.31
CA ILE A 398 18.01 -1.54 -24.03
C ILE A 398 18.27 -1.40 -22.51
N LEU A 399 17.24 -1.64 -21.70
CA LEU A 399 17.39 -1.52 -20.24
C LEU A 399 18.37 -2.55 -19.68
N ARG A 400 18.43 -3.75 -20.26
CA ARG A 400 19.38 -4.80 -19.85
C ARG A 400 20.82 -4.43 -20.15
N GLU A 401 21.07 -3.87 -21.31
CA GLU A 401 22.42 -3.39 -21.69
C GLU A 401 22.92 -2.36 -20.68
N GLN A 402 22.07 -1.43 -20.27
CA GLN A 402 22.42 -0.40 -19.30
C GLN A 402 22.59 -0.92 -17.86
N VAL A 403 21.91 -1.99 -17.49
CA VAL A 403 21.96 -2.57 -16.14
C VAL A 403 23.06 -3.64 -16.02
N ARG A 404 23.48 -4.27 -17.12
CA ARG A 404 24.49 -5.33 -17.13
C ARG A 404 25.81 -4.92 -16.45
N PRO A 405 26.42 -3.75 -16.72
CA PRO A 405 27.65 -3.33 -16.05
C PRO A 405 27.48 -3.26 -14.51
N ILE A 406 26.34 -2.74 -14.04
CA ILE A 406 26.05 -2.64 -12.60
C ILE A 406 25.94 -4.04 -11.96
N TYR A 407 25.37 -5.01 -12.67
CA TYR A 407 25.26 -6.37 -12.17
C TYR A 407 26.62 -7.07 -12.09
N ILE A 408 27.54 -6.77 -13.04
CA ILE A 408 28.93 -7.27 -13.01
C ILE A 408 29.67 -6.65 -11.83
N GLU A 409 29.62 -5.33 -11.68
CA GLU A 409 30.26 -4.59 -10.57
C GLU A 409 29.80 -5.11 -9.19
N ARG A 410 28.52 -5.47 -9.08
CA ARG A 410 27.95 -6.01 -7.83
C ARG A 410 28.12 -7.52 -7.66
N GLY A 411 28.83 -8.21 -8.57
CA GLY A 411 29.05 -9.66 -8.52
C GLY A 411 27.78 -10.51 -8.69
N ILE A 412 26.71 -9.94 -9.27
CA ILE A 412 25.44 -10.65 -9.50
C ILE A 412 25.53 -11.57 -10.72
N ILE A 413 26.31 -11.16 -11.73
CA ILE A 413 26.65 -11.95 -12.92
C ILE A 413 28.18 -11.94 -13.12
N ALA A 414 28.72 -13.04 -13.65
CA ALA A 414 30.13 -13.09 -14.00
C ALA A 414 30.43 -12.13 -15.17
N ALA A 415 31.60 -11.47 -15.12
CA ALA A 415 32.17 -10.84 -16.31
C ALA A 415 32.48 -11.96 -17.32
N GLU A 416 31.95 -11.88 -18.55
CA GLU A 416 32.39 -12.74 -19.60
C GLU A 416 33.88 -12.44 -19.82
N ILE A 417 34.73 -13.45 -19.65
CA ILE A 417 36.14 -13.40 -20.11
C ILE A 417 36.01 -13.36 -21.63
N GLU A 418 36.34 -12.24 -22.26
CA GLU A 418 36.54 -12.24 -23.73
C GLU A 418 37.55 -13.33 -24.05
N PRO A 419 37.22 -14.28 -24.94
CA PRO A 419 38.24 -15.18 -25.44
C PRO A 419 39.28 -14.34 -26.20
N GLY A 420 40.50 -14.30 -25.64
CA GLY A 420 41.66 -13.65 -26.25
C GLY A 420 42.03 -14.24 -27.60
#